data_7e5a79e1fa7ef449a91ecae59af83abc
#
_entry.id   7e5a79e1fa7ef449a91ecae59af83abc
#
_cell.length_a   1.000
_cell.length_b   1.000
_cell.length_c   1.000
_cell.angle_alpha   90.00
_cell.angle_beta   90.00
_cell.angle_gamma   90.00
#
_symmetry.space_group_name_H-M   'P 1'
#
loop_
_entity.id
_entity.type
_entity.pdbx_description
1 polymer ?
#
loop_
_entity_poly.entity_id
_entity_poly.type
_entity_poly.pdbx_seq_one_letter_code
_entity_poly.pdbx_strand_id
1 'polypeptide(L)'
;VLNLIKDEEANLVLHQGDFDYEDDPNKWDSMISNVLGDDFPLVATIGNHDVKAWNGYQKKLYDRLEKNPDMTCTGNLGIKSSCTYNGLFFIQIAPGIGGEEFHGSFFPAEYDSFVEEQLDNTDSIWKICSWHYDMNIMQKYMTSNENEWEIYDACKNGGAIIANAHKHFYSRTKTLIDIPHQVVDPEWTNPDKVRVKEGATFVFVSGLGGGGIHSENTGISDGLFATRDSWGSIYATEQDATHGALFCTFNSPEQLNKAFCYFKNIDGKII
;
A
#
# COMPACT_ATOMS: atom_id res chain seq x y z
N VAL A 1 1.76 -11.18 12.67
CA VAL A 1 1.37 -9.79 12.36
C VAL A 1 -0.05 -9.50 12.81
N LEU A 2 -1.05 -10.39 12.57
CA LEU A 2 -2.45 -10.12 12.99
C LEU A 2 -2.59 -9.84 14.50
N ASN A 3 -1.88 -10.58 15.36
CA ASN A 3 -1.88 -10.30 16.81
C ASN A 3 -1.28 -8.91 17.10
N LEU A 4 -0.23 -8.52 16.39
CA LEU A 4 0.35 -7.19 16.52
C LEU A 4 -0.67 -6.09 16.13
N ILE A 5 -1.42 -6.30 15.03
CA ILE A 5 -2.49 -5.38 14.59
C ILE A 5 -3.57 -5.24 15.67
N LYS A 6 -3.95 -6.36 16.31
CA LYS A 6 -4.89 -6.38 17.43
C LYS A 6 -4.35 -5.64 18.65
N ASP A 7 -3.08 -5.90 19.02
CA ASP A 7 -2.44 -5.32 20.20
C ASP A 7 -2.22 -3.80 20.05
N GLU A 8 -2.07 -3.31 18.80
CA GLU A 8 -2.00 -1.87 18.47
C GLU A 8 -3.40 -1.22 18.32
N GLU A 9 -4.47 -1.96 18.57
CA GLU A 9 -5.85 -1.48 18.54
C GLU A 9 -6.22 -0.80 17.20
N ALA A 10 -5.69 -1.32 16.09
CA ALA A 10 -5.98 -0.78 14.78
C ALA A 10 -7.47 -0.88 14.44
N ASN A 11 -8.00 0.13 13.75
CA ASN A 11 -9.41 0.20 13.35
C ASN A 11 -9.66 -0.24 11.91
N LEU A 12 -8.61 -0.38 11.10
CA LEU A 12 -8.66 -0.77 9.70
C LEU A 12 -7.33 -1.42 9.32
N VAL A 13 -7.38 -2.38 8.43
CA VAL A 13 -6.20 -2.87 7.68
C VAL A 13 -6.31 -2.44 6.22
N LEU A 14 -5.24 -1.81 5.70
CA LEU A 14 -5.00 -1.65 4.27
C LEU A 14 -4.01 -2.74 3.83
N HIS A 15 -4.47 -3.67 2.99
CA HIS A 15 -3.70 -4.81 2.51
C HIS A 15 -3.36 -4.65 1.03
N GLN A 16 -2.08 -4.65 0.70
CA GLN A 16 -1.61 -4.37 -0.66
C GLN A 16 -1.36 -5.62 -1.52
N GLY A 17 -2.19 -6.66 -1.36
CA GLY A 17 -2.12 -7.89 -2.16
C GLY A 17 -1.22 -8.99 -1.59
N ASP A 18 -1.21 -10.13 -2.28
CA ASP A 18 -0.61 -11.39 -1.85
C ASP A 18 -1.18 -11.86 -0.49
N PHE A 19 -2.48 -12.20 -0.51
CA PHE A 19 -3.28 -12.50 0.68
C PHE A 19 -2.81 -13.77 1.40
N ASP A 20 -2.55 -14.80 0.63
CA ASP A 20 -1.86 -16.01 1.04
C ASP A 20 -1.12 -16.63 -0.15
N TYR A 21 -0.39 -17.71 0.07
CA TYR A 21 0.33 -18.44 -0.98
C TYR A 21 -0.25 -19.86 -1.18
N GLU A 22 -1.49 -20.09 -0.70
CA GLU A 22 -2.14 -21.40 -0.72
C GLU A 22 -3.41 -21.43 -1.61
N ASP A 23 -3.81 -20.29 -2.19
CA ASP A 23 -5.04 -20.11 -2.99
C ASP A 23 -6.31 -20.51 -2.21
N ASP A 24 -6.34 -20.28 -0.88
CA ASP A 24 -7.46 -20.63 -0.01
C ASP A 24 -8.13 -19.42 0.65
N PRO A 25 -9.08 -18.76 -0.05
CA PRO A 25 -9.81 -17.60 0.49
C PRO A 25 -10.53 -17.87 1.82
N ASN A 26 -10.97 -19.10 2.08
CA ASN A 26 -11.65 -19.42 3.33
C ASN A 26 -10.66 -19.49 4.50
N LYS A 27 -9.49 -20.10 4.28
CA LYS A 27 -8.44 -20.17 5.28
C LYS A 27 -7.91 -18.77 5.60
N TRP A 28 -7.64 -17.96 4.58
CA TRP A 28 -7.21 -16.58 4.73
C TRP A 28 -8.21 -15.75 5.55
N ASP A 29 -9.49 -15.75 5.16
CA ASP A 29 -10.55 -15.03 5.86
C ASP A 29 -10.73 -15.51 7.31
N SER A 30 -10.68 -16.84 7.53
CA SER A 30 -10.80 -17.41 8.87
C SER A 30 -9.62 -17.01 9.77
N MET A 31 -8.40 -16.90 9.21
CA MET A 31 -7.21 -16.46 9.94
C MET A 31 -7.38 -15.02 10.45
N ILE A 32 -7.92 -14.13 9.62
CA ILE A 32 -8.21 -12.74 10.00
C ILE A 32 -9.33 -12.71 11.04
N SER A 33 -10.44 -13.41 10.76
CA SER A 33 -11.64 -13.42 11.61
C SER A 33 -11.37 -13.96 13.02
N ASN A 34 -10.51 -14.97 13.15
CA ASN A 34 -10.15 -15.55 14.45
C ASN A 34 -9.36 -14.60 15.35
N VAL A 35 -8.67 -13.61 14.79
CA VAL A 35 -7.83 -12.69 15.56
C VAL A 35 -8.47 -11.32 15.70
N LEU A 36 -8.99 -10.77 14.60
CA LEU A 36 -9.50 -9.39 14.54
C LEU A 36 -11.03 -9.31 14.60
N GLY A 37 -11.73 -10.38 14.25
CA GLY A 37 -13.18 -10.39 14.10
C GLY A 37 -13.61 -10.54 12.65
N ASP A 38 -14.82 -11.05 12.44
CA ASP A 38 -15.38 -11.30 11.11
C ASP A 38 -15.97 -10.04 10.45
N ASP A 39 -16.13 -8.99 11.24
CA ASP A 39 -16.57 -7.64 10.87
C ASP A 39 -15.44 -6.62 10.83
N PHE A 40 -14.19 -7.03 11.07
CA PHE A 40 -13.05 -6.10 11.09
C PHE A 40 -12.87 -5.43 9.72
N PRO A 41 -12.78 -4.08 9.66
CA PRO A 41 -12.66 -3.32 8.42
C PRO A 41 -11.38 -3.66 7.66
N LEU A 42 -11.52 -4.02 6.39
CA LEU A 42 -10.42 -4.38 5.51
C LEU A 42 -10.60 -3.75 4.13
N VAL A 43 -9.63 -2.96 3.72
CA VAL A 43 -9.47 -2.45 2.35
C VAL A 43 -8.28 -3.15 1.73
N ALA A 44 -8.43 -3.71 0.53
CA ALA A 44 -7.35 -4.48 -0.06
C ALA A 44 -7.27 -4.36 -1.59
N THR A 45 -6.08 -4.55 -2.14
CA THR A 45 -5.81 -4.72 -3.57
C THR A 45 -5.39 -6.16 -3.85
N ILE A 46 -5.61 -6.63 -5.06
CA ILE A 46 -5.09 -7.92 -5.53
C ILE A 46 -3.56 -7.89 -5.65
N GLY A 47 -2.88 -8.98 -5.29
CA GLY A 47 -1.49 -9.26 -5.62
C GLY A 47 -1.35 -10.36 -6.68
N ASN A 48 -0.14 -10.60 -7.15
CA ASN A 48 0.10 -11.59 -8.20
C ASN A 48 -0.12 -13.04 -7.74
N HIS A 49 -0.01 -13.33 -6.45
CA HIS A 49 -0.33 -14.64 -5.88
C HIS A 49 -1.82 -14.86 -5.64
N ASP A 50 -2.64 -13.82 -5.75
CA ASP A 50 -4.09 -13.93 -5.51
C ASP A 50 -4.89 -14.27 -6.76
N VAL A 51 -4.30 -14.09 -7.94
CA VAL A 51 -4.97 -14.16 -9.27
C VAL A 51 -5.78 -15.45 -9.43
N LYS A 52 -5.20 -16.59 -9.10
CA LYS A 52 -5.82 -17.91 -9.31
C LYS A 52 -7.09 -18.13 -8.47
N ALA A 53 -7.16 -17.55 -7.26
CA ALA A 53 -8.31 -17.69 -6.37
C ALA A 53 -9.06 -16.36 -6.15
N TRP A 54 -8.82 -15.37 -7.02
CA TRP A 54 -9.28 -14.00 -6.84
C TRP A 54 -10.79 -13.88 -6.60
N ASN A 55 -11.61 -14.58 -7.36
CA ASN A 55 -13.06 -14.52 -7.17
C ASN A 55 -13.47 -14.89 -5.73
N GLY A 56 -12.75 -15.81 -5.10
CA GLY A 56 -12.97 -16.21 -3.72
C GLY A 56 -12.53 -15.13 -2.73
N TYR A 57 -11.36 -14.55 -2.92
CA TYR A 57 -10.84 -13.44 -2.08
C TYR A 57 -11.72 -12.21 -2.21
N GLN A 58 -12.06 -11.82 -3.44
CA GLN A 58 -12.93 -10.67 -3.68
C GLN A 58 -14.29 -10.83 -3.02
N LYS A 59 -14.87 -12.05 -3.09
CA LYS A 59 -16.11 -12.34 -2.36
C LYS A 59 -15.96 -12.08 -0.86
N LYS A 60 -14.83 -12.48 -0.24
CA LYS A 60 -14.58 -12.21 1.18
C LYS A 60 -14.46 -10.71 1.48
N LEU A 61 -13.89 -9.93 0.55
CA LEU A 61 -13.87 -8.47 0.70
C LEU A 61 -15.28 -7.87 0.67
N TYR A 62 -16.14 -8.33 -0.24
CA TYR A 62 -17.56 -7.91 -0.26
C TYR A 62 -18.31 -8.34 1.00
N ASP A 63 -18.13 -9.60 1.45
CA ASP A 63 -18.78 -10.12 2.66
C ASP A 63 -18.38 -9.30 3.92
N ARG A 64 -17.14 -8.80 3.98
CA ARG A 64 -16.66 -7.91 5.05
C ARG A 64 -17.21 -6.50 4.92
N LEU A 65 -17.27 -5.96 3.69
CA LEU A 65 -17.84 -4.64 3.44
C LEU A 65 -19.32 -4.59 3.89
N GLU A 66 -20.12 -5.62 3.60
CA GLU A 66 -21.51 -5.69 4.04
C GLU A 66 -21.69 -5.62 5.56
N LYS A 67 -20.68 -6.05 6.33
CA LYS A 67 -20.68 -5.99 7.80
C LYS A 67 -20.19 -4.64 8.36
N ASN A 68 -19.70 -3.75 7.50
CA ASN A 68 -19.11 -2.48 7.89
C ASN A 68 -19.93 -1.31 7.31
N PRO A 69 -21.04 -0.91 7.91
CA PRO A 69 -21.92 0.15 7.40
C PRO A 69 -21.25 1.52 7.35
N ASP A 70 -20.19 1.73 8.12
CA ASP A 70 -19.40 2.98 8.13
C ASP A 70 -18.38 3.05 7.00
N MET A 71 -18.18 1.96 6.26
CA MET A 71 -17.34 1.90 5.07
C MET A 71 -18.20 1.95 3.80
N THR A 72 -17.91 2.88 2.93
CA THR A 72 -18.57 2.99 1.62
C THR A 72 -17.54 2.78 0.53
N CYS A 73 -17.77 1.81 -0.35
CA CYS A 73 -16.90 1.53 -1.49
C CYS A 73 -17.69 1.58 -2.80
N THR A 74 -17.01 1.99 -3.87
CA THR A 74 -17.53 1.97 -5.24
C THR A 74 -16.54 1.28 -6.18
N GLY A 75 -17.02 0.76 -7.30
CA GLY A 75 -16.19 0.08 -8.29
C GLY A 75 -15.97 -1.40 -7.99
N ASN A 76 -14.94 -1.98 -8.61
CA ASN A 76 -14.57 -3.39 -8.50
C ASN A 76 -13.53 -3.57 -7.40
N LEU A 77 -13.96 -4.04 -6.22
CA LEU A 77 -13.10 -4.11 -5.04
C LEU A 77 -11.78 -4.82 -5.33
N GLY A 78 -10.69 -4.18 -4.90
CA GLY A 78 -9.32 -4.67 -5.01
C GLY A 78 -8.70 -4.58 -6.40
N ILE A 79 -9.45 -4.16 -7.43
CA ILE A 79 -8.98 -4.06 -8.82
C ILE A 79 -9.07 -2.63 -9.34
N LYS A 80 -10.24 -2.00 -9.21
CA LYS A 80 -10.52 -0.62 -9.64
C LYS A 80 -11.66 -0.09 -8.81
N SER A 81 -11.36 0.41 -7.62
CA SER A 81 -12.34 0.81 -6.63
C SER A 81 -11.84 1.96 -5.77
N SER A 82 -12.77 2.66 -5.15
CA SER A 82 -12.49 3.61 -4.08
C SER A 82 -13.35 3.34 -2.87
N CYS A 83 -12.80 3.57 -1.68
CA CYS A 83 -13.48 3.39 -0.40
C CYS A 83 -13.29 4.61 0.49
N THR A 84 -14.31 4.93 1.26
CA THR A 84 -14.24 5.91 2.34
C THR A 84 -14.51 5.24 3.67
N TYR A 85 -13.68 5.49 4.67
CA TYR A 85 -13.84 5.01 6.03
C TYR A 85 -13.25 6.00 7.03
N ASN A 86 -14.04 6.45 8.00
CA ASN A 86 -13.64 7.39 9.05
C ASN A 86 -12.89 8.63 8.53
N GLY A 87 -13.34 9.19 7.39
CA GLY A 87 -12.73 10.38 6.76
C GLY A 87 -11.44 10.12 5.98
N LEU A 88 -11.00 8.87 5.87
CA LEU A 88 -9.94 8.45 4.97
C LEU A 88 -10.54 8.04 3.63
N PHE A 89 -9.86 8.39 2.55
CA PHE A 89 -10.22 7.98 1.20
C PHE A 89 -9.14 7.09 0.61
N PHE A 90 -9.53 5.91 0.16
CA PHE A 90 -8.65 4.90 -0.41
C PHE A 90 -9.00 4.68 -1.87
N ILE A 91 -8.00 4.62 -2.73
CA ILE A 91 -8.11 4.17 -4.12
C ILE A 91 -7.33 2.86 -4.23
N GLN A 92 -8.00 1.79 -4.69
CA GLN A 92 -7.40 0.49 -4.95
C GLN A 92 -7.38 0.22 -6.45
N ILE A 93 -6.19 -0.03 -6.97
CA ILE A 93 -5.98 -0.37 -8.38
C ILE A 93 -5.07 -1.60 -8.48
N ALA A 94 -4.99 -2.20 -9.66
CA ALA A 94 -4.23 -3.44 -9.89
C ALA A 94 -3.34 -3.36 -11.16
N PRO A 95 -2.54 -2.29 -11.33
CA PRO A 95 -1.68 -2.20 -12.52
C PRO A 95 -0.64 -3.33 -12.52
N GLY A 96 -0.35 -3.87 -13.69
CA GLY A 96 0.61 -4.96 -13.88
C GLY A 96 0.13 -6.34 -13.41
N ILE A 97 -0.98 -6.45 -12.69
CA ILE A 97 -1.57 -7.73 -12.31
C ILE A 97 -2.38 -8.28 -13.49
N GLY A 98 -1.98 -9.44 -14.00
CA GLY A 98 -2.61 -10.09 -15.13
C GLY A 98 -2.54 -11.61 -15.04
N GLY A 99 -3.38 -12.29 -15.81
CA GLY A 99 -3.40 -13.72 -16.03
C GLY A 99 -4.37 -14.05 -17.15
N GLU A 100 -4.31 -15.26 -17.72
CA GLU A 100 -5.23 -15.70 -18.78
C GLU A 100 -6.71 -15.59 -18.36
N GLU A 101 -7.01 -15.66 -17.07
CA GLU A 101 -8.36 -15.52 -16.53
C GLU A 101 -8.86 -14.06 -16.50
N PHE A 102 -7.97 -13.08 -16.52
CA PHE A 102 -8.28 -11.66 -16.61
C PHE A 102 -8.12 -11.16 -18.06
N HIS A 103 -8.86 -11.69 -19.01
CA HIS A 103 -8.93 -11.36 -20.42
C HIS A 103 -8.29 -10.00 -20.84
N GLY A 104 -6.96 -9.91 -20.75
CA GLY A 104 -6.19 -8.74 -21.15
C GLY A 104 -5.51 -8.07 -19.95
N SER A 105 -4.28 -7.65 -20.17
CA SER A 105 -3.55 -6.77 -19.28
C SER A 105 -4.44 -5.58 -18.90
N PHE A 106 -4.54 -5.30 -17.61
CA PHE A 106 -5.14 -4.06 -17.13
C PHE A 106 -4.30 -2.91 -17.69
N PHE A 107 -4.85 -2.18 -18.65
CA PHE A 107 -4.12 -1.11 -19.34
C PHE A 107 -3.82 0.02 -18.37
N PRO A 108 -2.56 0.44 -18.23
CA PRO A 108 -2.17 1.56 -17.37
C PRO A 108 -3.00 2.84 -17.59
N ALA A 109 -3.29 3.17 -18.85
CA ALA A 109 -4.08 4.32 -19.25
C ALA A 109 -5.53 4.37 -18.70
N GLU A 110 -6.06 3.25 -18.20
CA GLU A 110 -7.36 3.24 -17.52
C GLU A 110 -7.27 3.55 -16.03
N TYR A 111 -6.09 3.41 -15.41
CA TYR A 111 -5.93 3.64 -13.98
C TYR A 111 -5.58 5.08 -13.65
N ASP A 112 -4.76 5.75 -14.43
CA ASP A 112 -4.41 7.15 -14.22
C ASP A 112 -5.65 8.05 -14.24
N SER A 113 -6.45 7.98 -15.31
CA SER A 113 -7.69 8.73 -15.42
C SER A 113 -8.72 8.37 -14.36
N PHE A 114 -8.80 7.09 -13.94
CA PHE A 114 -9.64 6.69 -12.82
C PHE A 114 -9.16 7.33 -11.51
N VAL A 115 -7.85 7.30 -11.24
CA VAL A 115 -7.27 7.90 -10.03
C VAL A 115 -7.52 9.40 -10.00
N GLU A 116 -7.30 10.10 -11.10
CA GLU A 116 -7.60 11.54 -11.24
C GLU A 116 -9.07 11.84 -10.94
N GLU A 117 -10.00 11.12 -11.59
CA GLU A 117 -11.43 11.28 -11.35
C GLU A 117 -11.81 11.07 -9.88
N GLN A 118 -11.28 10.02 -9.25
CA GLN A 118 -11.59 9.73 -7.85
C GLN A 118 -11.02 10.79 -6.90
N LEU A 119 -9.81 11.30 -7.16
CA LEU A 119 -9.17 12.33 -6.35
C LEU A 119 -9.84 13.70 -6.50
N ASP A 120 -10.34 14.03 -7.68
CA ASP A 120 -11.07 15.26 -7.96
C ASP A 120 -12.47 15.28 -7.31
N ASN A 121 -13.04 14.10 -7.05
CA ASN A 121 -14.39 13.96 -6.50
C ASN A 121 -14.41 13.70 -4.97
N THR A 122 -13.30 13.91 -4.25
CA THR A 122 -13.25 13.73 -2.80
C THR A 122 -12.70 14.94 -2.08
N ASP A 123 -13.38 15.34 -0.99
CA ASP A 123 -12.92 16.39 -0.07
C ASP A 123 -12.13 15.83 1.13
N SER A 124 -11.83 14.52 1.13
CA SER A 124 -11.07 13.90 2.22
C SER A 124 -9.68 14.53 2.34
N ILE A 125 -9.30 14.89 3.57
CA ILE A 125 -7.97 15.44 3.87
C ILE A 125 -6.88 14.40 3.59
N TRP A 126 -7.15 13.14 3.96
CA TRP A 126 -6.22 12.04 3.76
C TRP A 126 -6.69 11.12 2.64
N LYS A 127 -5.89 11.06 1.60
CA LYS A 127 -6.10 10.24 0.41
C LYS A 127 -4.94 9.26 0.26
N ILE A 128 -5.23 8.00 -0.04
CA ILE A 128 -4.24 6.93 -0.16
C ILE A 128 -4.51 6.16 -1.45
N CYS A 129 -3.57 6.19 -2.38
CA CYS A 129 -3.55 5.29 -3.52
C CYS A 129 -2.83 4.01 -3.14
N SER A 130 -3.41 2.86 -3.41
CA SER A 130 -2.83 1.57 -3.05
C SER A 130 -2.87 0.58 -4.21
N TRP A 131 -1.74 -0.08 -4.47
CA TRP A 131 -1.61 -1.19 -5.40
C TRP A 131 -0.42 -2.07 -5.04
N HIS A 132 -0.36 -3.27 -5.63
CA HIS A 132 0.61 -4.28 -5.25
C HIS A 132 2.01 -4.02 -5.79
N TYR A 133 2.14 -3.97 -7.13
CA TYR A 133 3.44 -3.82 -7.79
C TYR A 133 3.96 -2.39 -7.74
N ASP A 134 5.23 -2.26 -7.46
CA ASP A 134 5.96 -1.01 -7.47
C ASP A 134 6.86 -0.91 -8.72
N MET A 135 7.21 0.30 -9.16
CA MET A 135 8.19 0.50 -10.24
C MET A 135 9.59 0.06 -9.81
N ASN A 136 10.39 -0.47 -10.75
CA ASN A 136 11.73 -1.00 -10.47
C ASN A 136 12.64 -0.05 -9.72
N ILE A 137 12.51 1.25 -9.96
CA ILE A 137 13.31 2.27 -9.29
C ILE A 137 12.86 2.52 -7.84
N MET A 138 11.61 2.17 -7.54
CA MET A 138 11.02 2.27 -6.20
C MET A 138 11.16 0.98 -5.40
N GLN A 139 11.56 -0.12 -6.05
CA GLN A 139 11.86 -1.41 -5.44
C GLN A 139 13.13 -2.00 -6.06
N LYS A 140 13.88 -2.74 -5.30
CA LYS A 140 15.24 -3.16 -5.69
C LYS A 140 15.32 -4.41 -6.57
N TYR A 141 14.25 -5.09 -6.86
CA TYR A 141 14.28 -6.33 -7.62
C TYR A 141 13.82 -6.12 -9.07
N MET A 142 14.55 -6.67 -10.04
CA MET A 142 14.22 -6.60 -11.46
C MET A 142 12.96 -7.39 -11.78
N THR A 143 11.84 -6.70 -11.68
CA THR A 143 10.65 -7.03 -12.46
C THR A 143 10.54 -5.99 -13.58
N SER A 144 9.93 -6.34 -14.71
CA SER A 144 9.62 -5.38 -15.75
C SER A 144 8.94 -4.15 -15.15
N ASN A 145 9.11 -2.98 -15.75
CA ASN A 145 8.29 -1.81 -15.43
C ASN A 145 6.83 -2.16 -15.78
N GLU A 146 6.08 -2.61 -14.80
CA GLU A 146 4.73 -3.11 -15.00
C GLU A 146 3.68 -2.03 -14.82
N ASN A 147 4.09 -0.88 -14.23
CA ASN A 147 3.26 0.29 -14.03
C ASN A 147 3.89 1.49 -14.73
N GLU A 148 3.06 2.34 -15.26
CA GLU A 148 3.49 3.59 -15.86
C GLU A 148 3.55 4.70 -14.79
N TRP A 149 4.45 5.67 -14.99
CA TRP A 149 4.65 6.76 -14.05
C TRP A 149 3.44 7.69 -13.93
N GLU A 150 2.53 7.65 -14.92
CA GLU A 150 1.30 8.44 -14.96
C GLU A 150 0.44 8.20 -13.73
N ILE A 151 0.37 6.95 -13.23
CA ILE A 151 -0.38 6.60 -12.01
C ILE A 151 0.24 7.26 -10.77
N TYR A 152 1.56 7.24 -10.67
CA TYR A 152 2.28 7.90 -9.57
C TYR A 152 2.05 9.42 -9.62
N ASP A 153 2.11 10.00 -10.81
CA ASP A 153 1.89 11.44 -10.99
C ASP A 153 0.44 11.83 -10.70
N ALA A 154 -0.54 11.04 -11.11
CA ALA A 154 -1.95 11.25 -10.77
C ALA A 154 -2.14 11.29 -9.24
N CYS A 155 -1.63 10.29 -8.50
CA CYS A 155 -1.71 10.25 -7.05
C CYS A 155 -0.98 11.43 -6.39
N LYS A 156 0.24 11.76 -6.83
CA LYS A 156 1.01 12.90 -6.34
C LYS A 156 0.28 14.23 -6.59
N ASN A 157 -0.22 14.43 -7.80
CA ASN A 157 -0.91 15.67 -8.19
C ASN A 157 -2.21 15.85 -7.42
N GLY A 158 -2.95 14.76 -7.14
CA GLY A 158 -4.13 14.78 -6.29
C GLY A 158 -3.83 14.84 -4.78
N GLY A 159 -2.56 14.88 -4.38
CA GLY A 159 -2.17 14.98 -2.96
C GLY A 159 -2.48 13.70 -2.17
N ALA A 160 -2.26 12.53 -2.76
CA ALA A 160 -2.45 11.24 -2.10
C ALA A 160 -1.12 10.62 -1.66
N ILE A 161 -1.14 9.86 -0.56
CA ILE A 161 -0.07 8.94 -0.14
C ILE A 161 -0.06 7.75 -1.11
N ILE A 162 1.12 7.22 -1.45
CA ILE A 162 1.26 6.05 -2.30
C ILE A 162 1.73 4.85 -1.48
N ALA A 163 0.93 3.78 -1.50
CA ALA A 163 1.10 2.57 -0.69
C ALA A 163 1.26 1.34 -1.59
N ASN A 164 2.41 0.67 -1.51
CA ASN A 164 2.75 -0.50 -2.30
C ASN A 164 3.22 -1.68 -1.42
N ALA A 165 3.38 -2.87 -2.05
CA ALA A 165 3.89 -4.08 -1.43
C ALA A 165 4.80 -4.88 -2.39
N HIS A 166 4.47 -6.14 -2.66
CA HIS A 166 5.19 -7.11 -3.49
C HIS A 166 6.60 -7.44 -3.00
N LYS A 167 7.41 -6.46 -2.65
CA LYS A 167 8.72 -6.70 -2.05
C LYS A 167 8.62 -6.87 -0.55
N HIS A 168 9.16 -7.98 -0.06
CA HIS A 168 9.07 -8.39 1.34
C HIS A 168 10.09 -7.63 2.20
N PHE A 169 9.95 -6.32 2.25
CA PHE A 169 10.65 -5.40 3.14
C PHE A 169 9.76 -4.19 3.46
N TYR A 170 10.20 -3.35 4.35
CA TYR A 170 9.62 -2.02 4.54
C TYR A 170 10.58 -0.97 4.01
N SER A 171 10.07 -0.04 3.22
CA SER A 171 10.82 1.15 2.82
C SER A 171 9.88 2.34 2.64
N ARG A 172 10.41 3.54 2.79
CA ARG A 172 9.68 4.78 2.63
C ARG A 172 10.58 5.87 2.09
N THR A 173 10.12 6.62 1.10
CA THR A 173 10.83 7.79 0.60
C THR A 173 10.68 8.99 1.54
N LYS A 174 11.53 9.99 1.37
CA LYS A 174 11.24 11.37 1.77
C LYS A 174 10.09 11.92 0.93
N THR A 175 9.67 13.15 1.18
CA THR A 175 8.71 13.85 0.31
C THR A 175 9.32 14.08 -1.07
N LEU A 176 8.66 13.60 -2.12
CA LEU A 176 9.10 13.74 -3.52
C LEU A 176 8.17 14.70 -4.28
N ILE A 177 8.76 15.54 -5.12
CA ILE A 177 8.06 16.40 -6.09
C ILE A 177 8.13 15.86 -7.52
N ASP A 178 9.08 14.98 -7.80
CA ASP A 178 9.23 14.23 -9.05
C ASP A 178 9.57 12.79 -8.67
N ILE A 179 8.61 11.89 -8.84
CA ILE A 179 8.76 10.50 -8.41
C ILE A 179 9.61 9.71 -9.41
N PRO A 180 9.40 9.81 -10.75
CA PRO A 180 10.23 9.14 -11.73
C PRO A 180 11.74 9.43 -11.59
N HIS A 181 12.09 10.66 -11.28
CA HIS A 181 13.48 11.08 -11.09
C HIS A 181 13.93 11.07 -9.63
N GLN A 182 13.03 10.71 -8.70
CA GLN A 182 13.28 10.68 -7.25
C GLN A 182 13.80 12.01 -6.67
N VAL A 183 13.22 13.12 -7.14
CA VAL A 183 13.58 14.46 -6.67
C VAL A 183 12.89 14.75 -5.34
N VAL A 184 13.69 14.88 -4.29
CA VAL A 184 13.21 15.28 -2.96
C VAL A 184 12.76 16.74 -2.99
N ASP A 185 11.66 17.05 -2.30
CA ASP A 185 11.19 18.41 -2.10
C ASP A 185 12.26 19.22 -1.34
N PRO A 186 12.89 20.24 -1.96
CA PRO A 186 13.96 20.99 -1.34
C PRO A 186 13.51 21.82 -0.12
N GLU A 187 12.20 22.08 -0.01
CA GLU A 187 11.61 22.76 1.14
C GLU A 187 11.25 21.79 2.28
N TRP A 188 11.29 20.45 2.02
CA TRP A 188 10.84 19.44 2.97
C TRP A 188 11.71 18.18 2.94
N THR A 189 12.95 18.30 3.38
CA THR A 189 13.98 17.26 3.26
C THR A 189 14.09 16.33 4.47
N ASN A 190 13.37 16.59 5.56
CA ASN A 190 13.45 15.79 6.79
C ASN A 190 12.94 14.36 6.55
N PRO A 191 13.77 13.31 6.79
CA PRO A 191 13.37 11.92 6.57
C PRO A 191 12.25 11.46 7.51
N ASP A 192 12.15 12.02 8.72
CA ASP A 192 11.19 11.60 9.74
C ASP A 192 9.88 12.41 9.72
N LYS A 193 9.80 13.41 8.84
CA LYS A 193 8.62 14.26 8.68
C LYS A 193 8.34 14.44 7.20
N VAL A 194 7.45 13.62 6.67
CA VAL A 194 7.02 13.73 5.28
C VAL A 194 5.80 14.64 5.14
N ARG A 195 5.66 15.25 3.97
CA ARG A 195 4.55 16.13 3.62
C ARG A 195 3.79 15.57 2.44
N VAL A 196 2.47 15.62 2.51
CA VAL A 196 1.57 15.28 1.41
C VAL A 196 0.74 16.51 1.07
N LYS A 197 0.76 16.90 -0.19
CA LYS A 197 -0.03 17.97 -0.78
C LYS A 197 -0.07 17.77 -2.30
N GLU A 198 -0.93 18.50 -2.99
CA GLU A 198 -0.91 18.54 -4.45
C GLU A 198 0.52 18.83 -4.97
N GLY A 199 0.99 17.96 -5.86
CA GLY A 199 2.33 18.00 -6.45
C GLY A 199 3.47 17.50 -5.57
N ALA A 200 3.22 17.03 -4.35
CA ALA A 200 4.26 16.46 -3.49
C ALA A 200 3.72 15.36 -2.57
N THR A 201 4.37 14.19 -2.55
CA THR A 201 3.98 13.05 -1.72
C THR A 201 5.18 12.16 -1.37
N PHE A 202 4.94 11.07 -0.69
CA PHE A 202 5.89 10.01 -0.45
C PHE A 202 5.31 8.65 -0.86
N VAL A 203 6.22 7.73 -1.15
CA VAL A 203 5.90 6.34 -1.51
C VAL A 203 6.43 5.43 -0.41
N PHE A 204 5.66 4.43 -0.03
CA PHE A 204 6.15 3.38 0.87
C PHE A 204 5.80 1.99 0.34
N VAL A 205 6.66 1.03 0.67
CA VAL A 205 6.44 -0.40 0.51
C VAL A 205 6.31 -1.01 1.91
N SER A 206 5.25 -1.77 2.16
CA SER A 206 5.04 -2.46 3.45
C SER A 206 4.72 -3.94 3.21
N GLY A 207 5.74 -4.71 2.80
CA GLY A 207 5.63 -6.11 2.38
C GLY A 207 6.02 -7.13 3.46
N LEU A 208 6.07 -6.76 4.75
CA LEU A 208 6.49 -7.65 5.85
C LEU A 208 5.32 -8.31 6.60
N GLY A 209 4.17 -8.45 5.97
CA GLY A 209 2.98 -9.07 6.57
C GLY A 209 3.09 -10.59 6.78
N GLY A 210 3.91 -11.27 5.98
CA GLY A 210 4.15 -12.72 6.00
C GLY A 210 5.11 -13.12 4.89
N GLY A 211 5.33 -14.41 4.67
CA GLY A 211 6.27 -14.91 3.65
C GLY A 211 7.75 -14.72 4.00
N GLY A 212 8.63 -14.93 3.04
CA GLY A 212 10.07 -14.70 3.21
C GLY A 212 10.42 -13.21 3.31
N ILE A 213 11.59 -12.88 3.86
CA ILE A 213 12.08 -11.49 3.92
C ILE A 213 13.14 -11.31 2.84
N HIS A 214 13.01 -10.24 2.06
CA HIS A 214 13.92 -9.95 0.97
C HIS A 214 15.12 -9.10 1.44
N SER A 215 16.24 -9.31 0.75
CA SER A 215 17.44 -8.48 0.87
C SER A 215 17.30 -7.21 0.04
N GLU A 216 17.84 -6.11 0.53
CA GLU A 216 18.03 -4.91 -0.29
C GLU A 216 19.11 -5.12 -1.37
N ASN A 217 19.96 -6.16 -1.26
CA ASN A 217 21.08 -6.44 -2.14
C ASN A 217 20.82 -7.50 -3.22
N THR A 218 19.57 -7.93 -3.46
CA THR A 218 19.29 -8.99 -4.43
C THR A 218 19.51 -8.55 -5.89
N GLY A 219 20.73 -8.75 -6.39
CA GLY A 219 21.02 -8.90 -7.80
C GLY A 219 21.24 -7.65 -8.65
N ILE A 220 21.19 -6.43 -8.09
CA ILE A 220 21.59 -5.22 -8.81
C ILE A 220 22.87 -4.68 -8.16
N SER A 221 23.94 -4.61 -8.93
CA SER A 221 25.30 -4.29 -8.50
C SER A 221 25.51 -2.89 -7.90
N ASP A 222 24.50 -2.07 -7.78
CA ASP A 222 24.69 -0.62 -7.58
C ASP A 222 24.04 -0.03 -6.34
N GLY A 223 23.59 -0.83 -5.36
CA GLY A 223 23.16 -0.30 -4.07
C GLY A 223 22.16 0.87 -4.18
N LEU A 224 21.16 0.78 -5.06
CA LEU A 224 20.25 1.88 -5.38
C LEU A 224 19.58 2.51 -4.15
N PHE A 225 19.26 1.70 -3.12
CA PHE A 225 18.77 2.22 -1.85
C PHE A 225 19.84 3.00 -1.07
N ALA A 226 21.06 2.46 -1.00
CA ALA A 226 22.11 3.03 -0.16
C ALA A 226 22.72 4.34 -0.69
N THR A 227 22.54 4.64 -1.98
CA THR A 227 23.17 5.79 -2.65
C THR A 227 22.23 6.93 -2.97
N ARG A 228 20.90 6.75 -2.78
CA ARG A 228 19.94 7.81 -3.10
C ARG A 228 19.43 8.50 -1.85
N ASP A 229 19.63 9.79 -1.81
CA ASP A 229 19.16 10.70 -0.75
C ASP A 229 17.62 10.80 -0.67
N SER A 230 16.90 10.15 -1.57
CA SER A 230 15.44 10.12 -1.63
C SER A 230 14.77 9.21 -0.59
N TRP A 231 15.51 8.27 0.00
CA TRP A 231 14.96 7.34 0.99
C TRP A 231 14.96 7.94 2.40
N GLY A 232 13.87 7.75 3.12
CA GLY A 232 13.70 8.17 4.51
C GLY A 232 13.85 7.02 5.51
N SER A 233 13.46 5.79 5.11
CA SER A 233 13.60 4.59 5.95
C SER A 233 13.69 3.34 5.08
N ILE A 234 14.49 2.36 5.51
CA ILE A 234 14.63 1.02 4.90
C ILE A 234 14.73 -0.01 6.02
N TYR A 235 13.99 -1.11 5.90
CA TYR A 235 14.03 -2.22 6.82
C TYR A 235 13.87 -3.54 6.05
N ALA A 236 14.99 -4.18 5.76
CA ALA A 236 15.14 -5.38 4.95
C ALA A 236 16.05 -6.38 5.68
N THR A 237 16.48 -7.46 5.03
CA THR A 237 17.38 -8.46 5.64
C THR A 237 18.64 -7.83 6.20
N GLU A 238 19.21 -6.81 5.55
CA GLU A 238 20.44 -6.14 5.96
C GLU A 238 20.28 -5.31 7.25
N GLN A 239 19.04 -5.00 7.64
CA GLN A 239 18.71 -4.35 8.91
C GLN A 239 18.12 -5.33 9.93
N ASP A 240 18.36 -6.63 9.74
CA ASP A 240 17.78 -7.71 10.56
C ASP A 240 16.25 -7.62 10.65
N ALA A 241 15.60 -7.40 9.49
CA ALA A 241 14.16 -7.25 9.44
C ALA A 241 13.44 -8.52 9.89
N THR A 242 12.36 -8.31 10.63
CA THR A 242 11.36 -9.32 10.95
C THR A 242 9.98 -8.85 10.51
N HIS A 243 8.99 -9.73 10.48
CA HIS A 243 7.64 -9.39 10.05
C HIS A 243 7.04 -8.27 10.90
N GLY A 244 6.16 -7.49 10.32
CA GLY A 244 5.53 -6.36 10.98
C GLY A 244 4.53 -5.64 10.08
N ALA A 245 4.10 -4.46 10.51
CA ALA A 245 3.20 -3.61 9.76
C ALA A 245 3.51 -2.12 10.00
N LEU A 246 3.12 -1.28 9.05
CA LEU A 246 3.10 0.16 9.19
C LEU A 246 1.78 0.56 9.87
N PHE A 247 1.88 1.21 11.02
CA PHE A 247 0.75 1.77 11.77
C PHE A 247 0.68 3.27 11.55
N CYS A 248 -0.51 3.78 11.27
CA CYS A 248 -0.75 5.20 11.09
C CYS A 248 -2.00 5.64 11.84
N THR A 249 -1.90 6.72 12.61
CA THR A 249 -3.03 7.40 13.23
C THR A 249 -3.32 8.67 12.46
N PHE A 250 -4.52 8.74 11.90
CA PHE A 250 -5.05 9.88 11.15
C PHE A 250 -6.17 10.58 11.94
N ASN A 251 -6.55 11.76 11.49
CA ASN A 251 -7.74 12.47 11.97
C ASN A 251 -7.80 12.63 13.48
N SER A 252 -6.63 12.80 14.14
CA SER A 252 -6.63 13.14 15.57
C SER A 252 -7.44 14.44 15.78
N PRO A 253 -8.38 14.49 16.76
CA PRO A 253 -9.26 15.63 16.96
C PRO A 253 -8.53 16.97 17.13
N GLU A 254 -7.31 16.95 17.65
CA GLU A 254 -6.50 18.14 17.85
C GLU A 254 -5.70 18.58 16.62
N GLN A 255 -5.48 17.66 15.64
CA GLN A 255 -4.60 17.89 14.50
C GLN A 255 -5.05 17.08 13.26
N LEU A 256 -6.20 17.44 12.70
CA LEU A 256 -6.78 16.74 11.54
C LEU A 256 -5.86 16.67 10.30
N ASN A 257 -4.95 17.62 10.15
CA ASN A 257 -4.00 17.70 9.04
C ASN A 257 -2.63 17.08 9.36
N LYS A 258 -2.52 16.31 10.44
CA LYS A 258 -1.32 15.56 10.78
C LYS A 258 -1.65 14.09 11.02
N ALA A 259 -0.76 13.24 10.56
CA ALA A 259 -0.77 11.82 10.86
C ALA A 259 0.53 11.45 11.58
N PHE A 260 0.47 10.44 12.40
CA PHE A 260 1.63 9.83 13.04
C PHE A 260 1.73 8.39 12.60
N CYS A 261 2.86 8.03 11.98
CA CYS A 261 3.10 6.68 11.48
C CYS A 261 4.41 6.11 12.02
N TYR A 262 4.43 4.80 12.25
CA TYR A 262 5.63 4.03 12.60
C TYR A 262 5.49 2.60 12.07
N PHE A 263 6.58 2.04 11.60
CA PHE A 263 6.62 0.60 11.35
C PHE A 263 6.98 -0.12 12.65
N LYS A 264 6.21 -1.13 13.01
CA LYS A 264 6.48 -1.97 14.20
C LYS A 264 6.56 -3.43 13.79
N ASN A 265 7.61 -4.10 14.22
CA ASN A 265 7.78 -5.52 13.99
C ASN A 265 7.17 -6.38 15.10
N ILE A 266 7.08 -7.68 14.86
CA ILE A 266 6.50 -8.65 15.82
C ILE A 266 7.29 -8.79 17.11
N ASP A 267 8.55 -8.32 17.15
CA ASP A 267 9.40 -8.30 18.34
C ASP A 267 9.22 -7.00 19.15
N GLY A 268 8.35 -6.10 18.69
CA GLY A 268 8.06 -4.83 19.35
C GLY A 268 9.01 -3.68 19.00
N LYS A 269 9.96 -3.88 18.07
CA LYS A 269 10.88 -2.83 17.61
C LYS A 269 10.13 -1.85 16.69
N ILE A 270 10.33 -0.56 16.91
CA ILE A 270 9.86 0.54 16.06
C ILE A 270 11.01 0.96 15.14
N ILE A 271 10.68 1.13 13.87
CA ILE A 271 11.60 1.48 12.79
C ILE A 271 11.27 2.88 12.28
#